data_7af07094b9994b3c5080322653641b0c
#
_entry.id   7af07094b9994b3c5080322653641b0c
#
_cell.length_a   1.000
_cell.length_b   1.000
_cell.length_c   1.000
_cell.angle_alpha   90.00
_cell.angle_beta   90.00
_cell.angle_gamma   90.00
#
_symmetry.space_group_name_H-M   'P 1'
#
loop_
_entity.id
_entity.type
_entity.pdbx_description
1 polymer ?
#
loop_
_entity_poly.entity_id
_entity_poly.type
_entity_poly.pdbx_seq_one_letter_code
_entity_poly.pdbx_strand_id
1 'polypeptide(L)'
;MTTPAPPSFELPEELAIDTTAARRIIGEFIRAQLSQAGFGKVLLGLSGGIDSALVAYLAAEAIGPQQVLAVLMPYRTSSPESRADAETVVAELGCPSELVDISAIVDGYFEPDRTDAAPLRRGNFMARARMMVLYDHSVTWGGLVIGTGNKTETLIGYSTLWGDSASAFNPIGDLYKSQIRQLSAAMGVPQAIIAKAPSADLWPGQTDEAEVGFSYAEVDRILFRLVDRRLSIDEVVADGFERELVDRVDRMVAGSEFKRQVPPIAKIGPRTAGIDYLYPRRRPRSTRD
;
A
#
# COMPACT_ATOMS: atom_id res chain seq x y z
N MET A 1 -10.85 -10.86 34.39
CA MET A 1 -11.47 -10.10 33.29
C MET A 1 -11.03 -10.80 31.99
N THR A 2 -11.95 -11.50 31.35
CA THR A 2 -11.68 -12.18 30.07
C THR A 2 -11.60 -11.14 28.99
N THR A 3 -10.44 -11.03 28.36
CA THR A 3 -10.25 -10.22 27.13
C THR A 3 -11.28 -10.71 26.10
N PRO A 4 -12.11 -9.83 25.50
CA PRO A 4 -13.01 -10.25 24.45
C PRO A 4 -12.20 -10.87 23.32
N ALA A 5 -12.68 -11.98 22.77
CA ALA A 5 -12.08 -12.59 21.59
C ALA A 5 -12.02 -11.55 20.47
N PRO A 6 -10.93 -11.50 19.70
CA PRO A 6 -10.86 -10.57 18.57
C PRO A 6 -12.03 -10.86 17.62
N PRO A 7 -12.60 -9.83 16.98
CA PRO A 7 -13.71 -10.02 16.05
C PRO A 7 -13.27 -11.00 14.96
N SER A 8 -14.05 -12.08 14.79
CA SER A 8 -13.85 -13.02 13.70
C SER A 8 -14.08 -12.27 12.39
N PHE A 9 -13.02 -12.08 11.62
CA PHE A 9 -13.12 -11.51 10.27
C PHE A 9 -13.73 -12.59 9.37
N GLU A 10 -15.00 -12.43 9.01
CA GLU A 10 -15.63 -13.24 7.98
C GLU A 10 -15.31 -12.64 6.62
N LEU A 11 -14.55 -13.39 5.81
CA LEU A 11 -14.29 -13.04 4.42
C LEU A 11 -15.59 -13.27 3.62
N PRO A 12 -16.13 -12.26 2.92
CA PRO A 12 -17.25 -12.46 2.01
C PRO A 12 -16.89 -13.48 0.94
N GLU A 13 -17.74 -14.48 0.71
CA GLU A 13 -17.47 -15.56 -0.25
C GLU A 13 -17.14 -15.03 -1.65
N GLU A 14 -17.81 -13.95 -2.06
CA GLU A 14 -17.61 -13.28 -3.34
C GLU A 14 -16.24 -12.62 -3.51
N LEU A 15 -15.49 -12.38 -2.42
CA LEU A 15 -14.14 -11.83 -2.39
C LEU A 15 -13.08 -12.90 -2.11
N ALA A 16 -13.47 -14.16 -1.94
CA ALA A 16 -12.53 -15.23 -1.71
C ALA A 16 -11.62 -15.44 -2.92
N ILE A 17 -10.31 -15.59 -2.66
CA ILE A 17 -9.31 -15.86 -3.70
C ILE A 17 -8.63 -17.20 -3.46
N ASP A 18 -8.14 -17.81 -4.53
CA ASP A 18 -7.15 -18.89 -4.42
C ASP A 18 -5.81 -18.29 -3.98
N THR A 19 -5.50 -18.41 -2.70
CA THR A 19 -4.29 -17.85 -2.11
C THR A 19 -3.02 -18.48 -2.66
N THR A 20 -3.06 -19.74 -3.09
CA THR A 20 -1.92 -20.43 -3.71
C THR A 20 -1.63 -19.84 -5.10
N ALA A 21 -2.67 -19.64 -5.90
CA ALA A 21 -2.54 -19.02 -7.21
C ALA A 21 -2.10 -17.56 -7.09
N ALA A 22 -2.71 -16.77 -6.19
CA ALA A 22 -2.37 -15.38 -5.93
C ALA A 22 -0.90 -15.22 -5.52
N ARG A 23 -0.43 -16.01 -4.56
CA ARG A 23 0.96 -16.06 -4.09
C ARG A 23 1.94 -16.31 -5.24
N ARG A 24 1.66 -17.31 -6.09
CA ARG A 24 2.49 -17.63 -7.26
C ARG A 24 2.51 -16.49 -8.27
N ILE A 25 1.35 -15.94 -8.63
CA ILE A 25 1.22 -14.84 -9.61
C ILE A 25 1.99 -13.61 -9.13
N ILE A 26 1.82 -13.23 -7.87
CA ILE A 26 2.49 -12.06 -7.29
C ILE A 26 4.01 -12.29 -7.22
N GLY A 27 4.46 -13.48 -6.82
CA GLY A 27 5.89 -13.82 -6.81
C GLY A 27 6.52 -13.76 -8.20
N GLU A 28 5.84 -14.28 -9.23
CA GLU A 28 6.28 -14.17 -10.62
C GLU A 28 6.30 -12.71 -11.11
N PHE A 29 5.30 -11.92 -10.74
CA PHE A 29 5.23 -10.50 -11.06
C PHE A 29 6.42 -9.74 -10.46
N ILE A 30 6.74 -9.94 -9.17
CA ILE A 30 7.90 -9.30 -8.52
C ILE A 30 9.19 -9.63 -9.28
N ARG A 31 9.44 -10.91 -9.55
CA ARG A 31 10.63 -11.34 -10.31
C ARG A 31 10.70 -10.73 -11.71
N ALA A 32 9.56 -10.67 -12.40
CA ALA A 32 9.48 -10.12 -13.74
C ALA A 32 9.77 -8.60 -13.75
N GLN A 33 9.21 -7.82 -12.80
CA GLN A 33 9.47 -6.38 -12.71
C GLN A 33 10.94 -6.09 -12.45
N LEU A 34 11.56 -6.81 -11.53
CA LEU A 34 12.98 -6.67 -11.22
C LEU A 34 13.86 -7.01 -12.43
N SER A 35 13.62 -8.14 -13.07
CA SER A 35 14.37 -8.57 -14.25
C SER A 35 14.26 -7.57 -15.40
N GLN A 36 13.04 -7.04 -15.67
CA GLN A 36 12.83 -6.05 -16.72
C GLN A 36 13.55 -4.73 -16.44
N ALA A 37 13.65 -4.34 -15.18
CA ALA A 37 14.35 -3.12 -14.77
C ALA A 37 15.87 -3.31 -14.60
N GLY A 38 16.37 -4.55 -14.59
CA GLY A 38 17.78 -4.87 -14.39
C GLY A 38 18.22 -4.80 -12.93
N PHE A 39 17.30 -5.01 -11.98
CA PHE A 39 17.56 -5.05 -10.54
C PHE A 39 17.33 -6.46 -9.98
N GLY A 40 17.91 -6.73 -8.79
CA GLY A 40 17.73 -7.99 -8.06
C GLY A 40 17.23 -7.79 -6.63
N LYS A 41 17.01 -6.56 -6.21
CA LYS A 41 16.70 -6.18 -4.83
C LYS A 41 15.48 -5.26 -4.77
N VAL A 42 14.77 -5.32 -3.64
CA VAL A 42 13.71 -4.34 -3.33
C VAL A 42 13.92 -3.74 -1.94
N LEU A 43 13.26 -2.60 -1.71
CA LEU A 43 13.09 -2.05 -0.39
C LEU A 43 11.67 -1.53 -0.22
N LEU A 44 11.20 -1.52 1.03
CA LEU A 44 9.86 -1.03 1.38
C LEU A 44 9.87 -0.33 2.74
N GLY A 45 8.91 0.56 2.92
CA GLY A 45 8.57 1.08 4.24
C GLY A 45 7.78 0.02 5.02
N LEU A 46 8.35 -0.51 6.09
CA LEU A 46 7.68 -1.47 6.95
C LEU A 46 7.05 -0.74 8.15
N SER A 47 5.74 -0.55 8.09
CA SER A 47 4.98 0.25 9.07
C SER A 47 4.51 -0.54 10.29
N GLY A 48 4.57 -1.88 10.25
CA GLY A 48 3.90 -2.75 11.21
C GLY A 48 2.41 -2.96 10.91
N GLY A 49 1.91 -2.42 9.80
CA GLY A 49 0.58 -2.71 9.27
C GLY A 49 0.59 -3.94 8.36
N ILE A 50 -0.60 -4.54 8.18
CA ILE A 50 -0.79 -5.80 7.45
C ILE A 50 -0.32 -5.74 5.99
N ASP A 51 -0.53 -4.61 5.29
CA ASP A 51 -0.18 -4.47 3.88
C ASP A 51 1.33 -4.52 3.67
N SER A 52 2.08 -3.72 4.43
CA SER A 52 3.54 -3.70 4.38
C SER A 52 4.14 -5.04 4.83
N ALA A 53 3.55 -5.69 5.84
CA ALA A 53 3.94 -7.02 6.27
C ALA A 53 3.75 -8.03 5.14
N LEU A 54 2.55 -8.09 4.53
CA LEU A 54 2.27 -9.00 3.42
C LEU A 54 3.26 -8.81 2.26
N VAL A 55 3.54 -7.57 1.87
CA VAL A 55 4.51 -7.29 0.79
C VAL A 55 5.91 -7.76 1.15
N ALA A 56 6.34 -7.60 2.41
CA ALA A 56 7.63 -8.11 2.88
C ALA A 56 7.71 -9.64 2.76
N TYR A 57 6.66 -10.36 3.20
CA TYR A 57 6.60 -11.83 3.07
C TYR A 57 6.61 -12.29 1.62
N LEU A 58 5.80 -11.67 0.76
CA LEU A 58 5.74 -11.99 -0.68
C LEU A 58 7.07 -11.72 -1.39
N ALA A 59 7.72 -10.61 -1.07
CA ALA A 59 9.02 -10.26 -1.64
C ALA A 59 10.12 -11.23 -1.15
N ALA A 60 10.16 -11.51 0.16
CA ALA A 60 11.13 -12.46 0.73
C ALA A 60 10.99 -13.87 0.12
N GLU A 61 9.77 -14.33 -0.11
CA GLU A 61 9.53 -15.59 -0.81
C GLU A 61 9.94 -15.56 -2.28
N ALA A 62 9.66 -14.44 -2.96
CA ALA A 62 9.92 -14.32 -4.39
C ALA A 62 11.41 -14.25 -4.73
N ILE A 63 12.23 -13.53 -3.95
CA ILE A 63 13.62 -13.22 -4.29
C ILE A 63 14.62 -13.53 -3.17
N GLY A 64 14.17 -14.10 -2.06
CA GLY A 64 14.98 -14.36 -0.87
C GLY A 64 15.04 -13.15 0.09
N PRO A 65 14.99 -13.40 1.41
CA PRO A 65 14.91 -12.32 2.41
C PRO A 65 16.11 -11.38 2.38
N GLN A 66 17.30 -11.85 2.02
CA GLN A 66 18.52 -11.05 1.93
C GLN A 66 18.51 -10.02 0.78
N GLN A 67 17.52 -10.09 -0.11
CA GLN A 67 17.32 -9.14 -1.20
C GLN A 67 16.19 -8.12 -0.91
N VAL A 68 15.64 -8.15 0.30
CA VAL A 68 14.55 -7.28 0.76
C VAL A 68 15.05 -6.42 1.91
N LEU A 69 15.12 -5.10 1.73
CA LEU A 69 15.44 -4.15 2.81
C LEU A 69 14.13 -3.59 3.40
N ALA A 70 13.91 -3.84 4.67
CA ALA A 70 12.81 -3.25 5.43
C ALA A 70 13.27 -1.92 6.08
N VAL A 71 12.66 -0.80 5.69
CA VAL A 71 12.98 0.51 6.29
C VAL A 71 11.85 0.90 7.24
N LEU A 72 12.18 0.96 8.53
CA LEU A 72 11.27 1.40 9.59
C LEU A 72 11.42 2.92 9.76
N MET A 73 10.35 3.67 9.55
CA MET A 73 10.40 5.13 9.54
C MET A 73 9.41 5.75 10.53
N PRO A 74 9.65 5.58 11.86
CA PRO A 74 8.78 6.18 12.86
C PRO A 74 8.87 7.71 12.83
N TYR A 75 7.77 8.35 13.21
CA TYR A 75 7.73 9.73 13.67
C TYR A 75 7.50 9.71 15.18
N ARG A 76 7.87 10.76 15.90
CA ARG A 76 7.80 10.83 17.39
C ARG A 76 6.45 10.46 18.00
N THR A 77 5.34 10.57 17.24
CA THR A 77 4.00 10.19 17.69
C THR A 77 3.53 8.84 17.16
N SER A 78 4.37 8.13 16.41
CA SER A 78 4.05 6.78 15.93
C SER A 78 3.91 5.82 17.10
N SER A 79 2.97 4.87 16.96
CA SER A 79 2.67 3.88 17.98
C SER A 79 3.88 2.96 18.23
N PRO A 80 4.29 2.75 19.51
CA PRO A 80 5.31 1.77 19.86
C PRO A 80 4.97 0.35 19.39
N GLU A 81 3.68 0.00 19.38
CA GLU A 81 3.18 -1.30 18.93
C GLU A 81 3.41 -1.48 17.43
N SER A 82 3.23 -0.43 16.61
CA SER A 82 3.51 -0.49 15.17
C SER A 82 4.98 -0.79 14.89
N ARG A 83 5.87 -0.19 15.68
CA ARG A 83 7.30 -0.47 15.59
C ARG A 83 7.62 -1.91 16.00
N ALA A 84 7.07 -2.39 17.12
CA ALA A 84 7.28 -3.76 17.59
C ALA A 84 6.77 -4.81 16.61
N ASP A 85 5.62 -4.56 15.97
CA ASP A 85 5.07 -5.39 14.91
C ASP A 85 6.01 -5.45 13.68
N ALA A 86 6.57 -4.31 13.27
CA ALA A 86 7.52 -4.26 12.17
C ALA A 86 8.83 -5.02 12.52
N GLU A 87 9.36 -4.84 13.72
CA GLU A 87 10.55 -5.56 14.21
C GLU A 87 10.30 -7.09 14.27
N THR A 88 9.07 -7.51 14.61
CA THR A 88 8.66 -8.91 14.59
C THR A 88 8.72 -9.49 13.16
N VAL A 89 8.19 -8.77 12.17
CA VAL A 89 8.27 -9.19 10.75
C VAL A 89 9.72 -9.31 10.28
N VAL A 90 10.58 -8.34 10.63
CA VAL A 90 12.01 -8.40 10.31
C VAL A 90 12.67 -9.64 10.90
N ALA A 91 12.39 -9.92 12.17
CA ALA A 91 12.98 -11.08 12.87
C ALA A 91 12.53 -12.42 12.28
N GLU A 92 11.23 -12.54 11.95
CA GLU A 92 10.69 -13.78 11.35
C GLU A 92 11.22 -14.03 9.94
N LEU A 93 11.34 -12.98 9.11
CA LEU A 93 11.85 -13.10 7.75
C LEU A 93 13.39 -13.20 7.71
N GLY A 94 14.08 -12.70 8.69
CA GLY A 94 15.55 -12.60 8.70
C GLY A 94 16.07 -11.66 7.60
N CYS A 95 15.30 -10.64 7.22
CA CYS A 95 15.69 -9.69 6.19
C CYS A 95 16.51 -8.51 6.79
N PRO A 96 17.40 -7.88 6.00
CA PRO A 96 18.02 -6.63 6.38
C PRO A 96 17.01 -5.55 6.74
N SER A 97 17.32 -4.73 7.74
CA SER A 97 16.45 -3.63 8.13
C SER A 97 17.23 -2.39 8.55
N GLU A 98 16.62 -1.23 8.36
CA GLU A 98 17.12 0.05 8.83
C GLU A 98 16.04 0.82 9.56
N LEU A 99 16.43 1.55 10.62
CA LEU A 99 15.55 2.43 11.39
C LEU A 99 15.93 3.88 11.11
N VAL A 100 15.01 4.63 10.52
CA VAL A 100 15.19 6.04 10.19
C VAL A 100 14.09 6.87 10.85
N ASP A 101 14.39 7.54 11.96
CA ASP A 101 13.46 8.47 12.58
C ASP A 101 13.29 9.71 11.71
N ILE A 102 12.05 9.94 11.21
CA ILE A 102 11.73 11.06 10.33
C ILE A 102 11.37 12.34 11.09
N SER A 103 11.44 12.34 12.42
CA SER A 103 10.99 13.48 13.25
C SER A 103 11.76 14.75 12.91
N ALA A 104 13.07 14.67 12.75
CA ALA A 104 13.89 15.85 12.42
C ALA A 104 13.52 16.45 11.06
N ILE A 105 13.18 15.63 10.07
CA ILE A 105 12.75 16.08 8.73
C ILE A 105 11.40 16.80 8.81
N VAL A 106 10.46 16.20 9.53
CA VAL A 106 9.09 16.74 9.66
C VAL A 106 9.07 17.99 10.50
N ASP A 107 9.69 17.94 11.68
CA ASP A 107 9.68 19.05 12.63
C ASP A 107 10.48 20.24 12.11
N GLY A 108 11.61 20.00 11.44
CA GLY A 108 12.39 21.06 10.80
C GLY A 108 11.62 21.86 9.76
N TYR A 109 10.58 21.28 9.14
CA TYR A 109 9.70 22.00 8.24
C TYR A 109 8.55 22.72 8.96
N PHE A 110 8.01 22.12 10.04
CA PHE A 110 6.83 22.67 10.72
C PHE A 110 7.17 23.59 11.90
N GLU A 111 8.33 23.46 12.50
CA GLU A 111 8.81 24.32 13.58
C GLU A 111 9.84 25.34 13.04
N PRO A 112 9.83 26.59 13.50
CA PRO A 112 8.98 27.19 14.53
C PRO A 112 7.67 27.78 14.01
N ASP A 113 7.48 27.95 12.70
CA ASP A 113 6.50 28.91 12.15
C ASP A 113 5.15 28.28 11.72
N ARG A 114 4.99 26.94 11.81
CA ARG A 114 3.84 26.21 11.29
C ARG A 114 3.26 25.17 12.27
N THR A 115 3.34 25.48 13.55
CA THR A 115 2.92 24.57 14.64
C THR A 115 1.42 24.29 14.64
N ASP A 116 0.60 25.16 14.03
CA ASP A 116 -0.86 25.08 13.88
C ASP A 116 -1.30 24.23 12.67
N ALA A 117 -0.37 23.55 12.00
CA ALA A 117 -0.70 22.76 10.82
C ALA A 117 -1.71 21.64 11.15
N ALA A 118 -2.81 21.62 10.38
CA ALA A 118 -3.84 20.58 10.50
C ALA A 118 -3.24 19.15 10.40
N PRO A 119 -3.78 18.15 11.12
CA PRO A 119 -3.27 16.77 11.13
C PRO A 119 -3.07 16.19 9.73
N LEU A 120 -4.03 16.35 8.83
CA LEU A 120 -3.94 15.90 7.44
C LEU A 120 -2.75 16.51 6.69
N ARG A 121 -2.47 17.81 6.89
CA ARG A 121 -1.33 18.47 6.25
C ARG A 121 0.00 17.88 6.74
N ARG A 122 0.11 17.66 8.05
CA ARG A 122 1.30 17.05 8.66
C ARG A 122 1.44 15.59 8.24
N GLY A 123 0.36 14.81 8.22
CA GLY A 123 0.33 13.43 7.77
C GLY A 123 0.79 13.27 6.31
N ASN A 124 0.28 14.11 5.41
CA ASN A 124 0.72 14.14 4.02
C ASN A 124 2.22 14.48 3.87
N PHE A 125 2.75 15.34 4.74
CA PHE A 125 4.18 15.64 4.74
C PHE A 125 5.00 14.45 5.23
N MET A 126 4.56 13.77 6.30
CA MET A 126 5.20 12.55 6.80
C MET A 126 5.25 11.43 5.74
N ALA A 127 4.15 11.21 5.02
CA ALA A 127 4.11 10.23 3.93
C ALA A 127 5.15 10.56 2.83
N ARG A 128 5.30 11.84 2.47
CA ARG A 128 6.32 12.28 1.50
C ARG A 128 7.74 12.23 2.06
N ALA A 129 7.94 12.52 3.35
CA ALA A 129 9.24 12.34 4.00
C ALA A 129 9.69 10.87 3.95
N ARG A 130 8.79 9.93 4.24
CA ARG A 130 9.04 8.49 4.10
C ARG A 130 9.39 8.09 2.67
N MET A 131 8.65 8.62 1.70
CA MET A 131 8.96 8.40 0.28
C MET A 131 10.38 8.88 -0.07
N MET A 132 10.78 10.09 0.33
CA MET A 132 12.12 10.61 0.07
C MET A 132 13.20 9.71 0.67
N VAL A 133 13.03 9.26 1.90
CA VAL A 133 13.96 8.32 2.55
C VAL A 133 14.06 7.02 1.75
N LEU A 134 12.94 6.43 1.33
CA LEU A 134 12.95 5.19 0.54
C LEU A 134 13.69 5.36 -0.79
N TYR A 135 13.45 6.45 -1.51
CA TYR A 135 14.12 6.67 -2.79
C TYR A 135 15.61 7.00 -2.66
N ASP A 136 16.03 7.65 -1.57
CA ASP A 136 17.46 7.81 -1.23
C ASP A 136 18.11 6.44 -0.96
N HIS A 137 17.49 5.64 -0.08
CA HIS A 137 17.98 4.29 0.24
C HIS A 137 18.01 3.36 -0.97
N SER A 138 17.11 3.55 -1.95
CA SER A 138 17.10 2.73 -3.17
C SER A 138 18.40 2.81 -3.95
N VAL A 139 19.07 3.96 -3.92
CA VAL A 139 20.36 4.18 -4.59
C VAL A 139 21.47 3.42 -3.88
N THR A 140 21.57 3.55 -2.56
CA THR A 140 22.61 2.90 -1.77
C THR A 140 22.42 1.38 -1.65
N TRP A 141 21.17 0.94 -1.53
CA TRP A 141 20.80 -0.49 -1.52
C TRP A 141 20.95 -1.15 -2.89
N GLY A 142 20.83 -0.38 -3.96
CA GLY A 142 20.81 -0.90 -5.33
C GLY A 142 19.54 -1.69 -5.63
N GLY A 143 18.39 -1.23 -5.13
CA GLY A 143 17.09 -1.90 -5.26
C GLY A 143 15.96 -0.96 -5.66
N LEU A 144 14.81 -1.53 -6.02
CA LEU A 144 13.61 -0.78 -6.37
C LEU A 144 12.68 -0.63 -5.17
N VAL A 145 12.06 0.53 -5.02
CA VAL A 145 10.99 0.75 -4.03
C VAL A 145 9.76 -0.04 -4.46
N ILE A 146 9.33 -1.00 -3.62
CA ILE A 146 8.11 -1.79 -3.84
C ILE A 146 6.94 -1.17 -3.06
N GLY A 147 5.78 -1.01 -3.73
CA GLY A 147 4.59 -0.39 -3.16
C GLY A 147 3.83 -1.35 -2.24
N THR A 148 3.11 -0.77 -1.29
CA THR A 148 2.32 -1.48 -0.29
C THR A 148 0.84 -1.06 -0.27
N GLY A 149 0.39 -0.21 -1.21
CA GLY A 149 -1.00 0.20 -1.32
C GLY A 149 -1.87 -0.91 -1.90
N ASN A 150 -3.06 -1.11 -1.33
CA ASN A 150 -4.03 -2.10 -1.81
C ASN A 150 -5.07 -1.49 -2.77
N LYS A 151 -5.91 -2.35 -3.38
CA LYS A 151 -6.96 -1.95 -4.32
C LYS A 151 -8.00 -1.05 -3.69
N THR A 152 -8.44 -1.35 -2.48
CA THR A 152 -9.45 -0.57 -1.76
C THR A 152 -8.99 0.86 -1.54
N GLU A 153 -7.83 1.03 -0.91
CA GLU A 153 -7.23 2.35 -0.66
C GLU A 153 -7.01 3.13 -1.95
N THR A 154 -6.52 2.46 -3.00
CA THR A 154 -6.30 3.07 -4.32
C THR A 154 -7.60 3.57 -4.93
N LEU A 155 -8.68 2.78 -4.86
CA LEU A 155 -9.98 3.13 -5.45
C LEU A 155 -10.66 4.28 -4.72
N ILE A 156 -10.69 4.25 -3.38
CA ILE A 156 -11.31 5.34 -2.59
C ILE A 156 -10.40 6.56 -2.45
N GLY A 157 -9.14 6.46 -2.92
CA GLY A 157 -8.17 7.55 -2.84
C GLY A 157 -7.58 7.77 -1.46
N TYR A 158 -7.63 6.76 -0.59
CA TYR A 158 -7.03 6.81 0.74
C TYR A 158 -5.51 6.60 0.67
N SER A 159 -4.83 7.57 0.09
CA SER A 159 -3.38 7.61 -0.07
C SER A 159 -2.90 9.03 -0.31
N THR A 160 -1.64 9.29 0.00
CA THR A 160 -0.98 10.56 -0.29
C THR A 160 -0.30 10.49 -1.64
N LEU A 161 -0.76 11.31 -2.59
CA LEU A 161 -0.12 11.43 -3.91
C LEU A 161 1.35 11.84 -3.76
N TRP A 162 2.25 11.08 -4.39
CA TRP A 162 3.70 11.25 -4.27
C TRP A 162 4.24 11.07 -2.83
N GLY A 163 3.49 10.34 -2.00
CA GLY A 163 3.90 9.86 -0.69
C GLY A 163 3.93 8.35 -0.69
N ASP A 164 3.02 7.73 0.08
CA ASP A 164 2.85 6.28 0.14
C ASP A 164 2.40 5.63 -1.19
N SER A 165 1.80 6.42 -2.12
CA SER A 165 1.48 5.97 -3.47
C SER A 165 2.70 5.85 -4.40
N ALA A 166 3.86 6.40 -4.02
CA ALA A 166 5.05 6.39 -4.85
C ALA A 166 5.82 5.06 -4.73
N SER A 167 5.93 4.34 -5.82
CA SER A 167 6.70 3.10 -5.90
C SER A 167 7.13 2.81 -7.33
N ALA A 168 8.11 1.92 -7.52
CA ALA A 168 8.50 1.45 -8.84
C ALA A 168 7.46 0.46 -9.41
N PHE A 169 6.88 -0.34 -8.56
CA PHE A 169 5.78 -1.26 -8.87
C PHE A 169 5.04 -1.66 -7.58
N ASN A 170 3.79 -2.09 -7.71
CA ASN A 170 2.95 -2.44 -6.57
C ASN A 170 2.37 -3.86 -6.73
N PRO A 171 2.80 -4.86 -5.94
CA PRO A 171 2.39 -6.25 -6.10
C PRO A 171 0.99 -6.56 -5.57
N ILE A 172 0.45 -5.76 -4.65
CA ILE A 172 -0.84 -6.00 -4.00
C ILE A 172 -1.92 -4.99 -4.42
N GLY A 173 -1.61 -4.14 -5.40
CA GLY A 173 -2.51 -3.08 -5.87
C GLY A 173 -3.83 -3.57 -6.48
N ASP A 174 -3.97 -4.87 -6.79
CA ASP A 174 -5.21 -5.48 -7.27
C ASP A 174 -5.93 -6.34 -6.21
N LEU A 175 -5.46 -6.31 -4.97
CA LEU A 175 -6.10 -7.02 -3.85
C LEU A 175 -6.91 -6.04 -3.00
N TYR A 176 -8.18 -6.40 -2.74
CA TYR A 176 -9.01 -5.72 -1.74
C TYR A 176 -8.48 -5.96 -0.32
N LYS A 177 -8.79 -5.07 0.62
CA LYS A 177 -8.35 -5.19 2.02
C LYS A 177 -8.75 -6.53 2.66
N SER A 178 -9.93 -7.03 2.33
CA SER A 178 -10.41 -8.35 2.75
C SER A 178 -9.53 -9.48 2.21
N GLN A 179 -9.09 -9.37 0.97
CA GLN A 179 -8.18 -10.34 0.32
C GLN A 179 -6.75 -10.25 0.88
N ILE A 180 -6.29 -9.06 1.24
CA ILE A 180 -5.03 -8.86 1.96
C ILE A 180 -5.02 -9.68 3.26
N ARG A 181 -6.09 -9.61 4.05
CA ARG A 181 -6.21 -10.41 5.29
C ARG A 181 -6.17 -11.91 5.02
N GLN A 182 -6.88 -12.37 4.00
CA GLN A 182 -6.90 -13.77 3.59
C GLN A 182 -5.50 -14.24 3.18
N LEU A 183 -4.82 -13.49 2.31
CA LEU A 183 -3.50 -13.86 1.82
C LEU A 183 -2.45 -13.78 2.93
N SER A 184 -2.52 -12.77 3.82
CA SER A 184 -1.63 -12.64 4.97
C SER A 184 -1.71 -13.84 5.90
N ALA A 185 -2.93 -14.34 6.18
CA ALA A 185 -3.12 -15.55 6.97
C ALA A 185 -2.50 -16.77 6.30
N ALA A 186 -2.68 -16.91 4.98
CA ALA A 186 -2.09 -18.02 4.20
C ALA A 186 -0.56 -17.92 4.08
N MET A 187 0.01 -16.71 4.20
CA MET A 187 1.46 -16.48 4.18
C MET A 187 2.12 -16.64 5.56
N GLY A 188 1.33 -16.79 6.63
CA GLY A 188 1.83 -16.92 7.99
C GLY A 188 2.22 -15.59 8.65
N VAL A 189 1.69 -14.46 8.17
CA VAL A 189 1.86 -13.17 8.87
C VAL A 189 1.32 -13.27 10.30
N PRO A 190 2.00 -12.73 11.33
CA PRO A 190 1.57 -12.83 12.72
C PRO A 190 0.11 -12.41 12.93
N GLN A 191 -0.63 -13.23 13.67
CA GLN A 191 -2.06 -13.00 13.90
C GLN A 191 -2.34 -11.64 14.57
N ALA A 192 -1.43 -11.15 15.41
CA ALA A 192 -1.53 -9.82 16.02
C ALA A 192 -1.60 -8.71 14.97
N ILE A 193 -0.81 -8.80 13.89
CA ILE A 193 -0.80 -7.84 12.78
C ILE A 193 -2.07 -7.97 11.94
N ILE A 194 -2.54 -9.21 11.69
CA ILE A 194 -3.77 -9.45 10.91
C ILE A 194 -5.01 -8.91 11.63
N ALA A 195 -5.07 -9.07 12.96
CA ALA A 195 -6.20 -8.65 13.79
C ALA A 195 -6.20 -7.15 14.13
N LYS A 196 -5.07 -6.46 13.91
CA LYS A 196 -4.92 -5.04 14.21
C LYS A 196 -5.86 -4.21 13.35
N ALA A 197 -6.51 -3.21 13.96
CA ALA A 197 -7.33 -2.25 13.22
C ALA A 197 -6.45 -1.47 12.22
N PRO A 198 -6.88 -1.32 10.96
CA PRO A 198 -6.13 -0.55 9.98
C PRO A 198 -5.92 0.89 10.43
N SER A 199 -4.69 1.39 10.32
CA SER A 199 -4.33 2.76 10.65
C SER A 199 -3.10 3.19 9.86
N ALA A 200 -3.13 4.42 9.36
CA ALA A 200 -1.96 5.07 8.75
C ALA A 200 -0.93 5.55 9.81
N ASP A 201 -1.27 5.49 11.12
CA ASP A 201 -0.43 5.87 12.27
C ASP A 201 0.21 7.28 12.11
N LEU A 202 -0.57 8.23 11.59
CA LEU A 202 -0.12 9.60 11.37
C LEU A 202 -0.37 10.51 12.58
N TRP A 203 -1.32 10.15 13.44
CA TRP A 203 -1.60 10.80 14.73
C TRP A 203 -2.17 9.82 15.74
N PRO A 204 -2.03 10.10 17.05
CA PRO A 204 -2.50 9.19 18.09
C PRO A 204 -4.00 8.87 18.00
N GLY A 205 -4.34 7.59 18.05
CA GLY A 205 -5.73 7.11 18.01
C GLY A 205 -6.39 7.13 16.64
N GLN A 206 -5.64 7.37 15.56
CA GLN A 206 -6.16 7.25 14.20
C GLN A 206 -6.53 5.80 13.90
N THR A 207 -7.72 5.61 13.29
CA THR A 207 -8.09 4.38 12.61
C THR A 207 -8.69 4.77 11.26
N ASP A 208 -8.34 4.02 10.22
CA ASP A 208 -8.81 4.31 8.86
C ASP A 208 -10.34 4.27 8.79
N GLU A 209 -10.96 3.24 9.40
CA GLU A 209 -12.42 3.07 9.39
C GLU A 209 -13.17 4.20 10.11
N ALA A 210 -12.59 4.77 11.20
CA ALA A 210 -13.18 5.93 11.86
C ALA A 210 -13.06 7.21 11.00
N GLU A 211 -11.98 7.35 10.25
CA GLU A 211 -11.76 8.52 9.37
C GLU A 211 -12.64 8.47 8.13
N VAL A 212 -12.73 7.31 7.49
CA VAL A 212 -13.57 7.14 6.29
C VAL A 212 -15.05 6.92 6.63
N GLY A 213 -15.36 6.46 7.86
CA GLY A 213 -16.73 6.30 8.39
C GLY A 213 -17.47 5.08 7.88
N PHE A 214 -16.77 4.00 7.53
CA PHE A 214 -17.32 2.70 7.12
C PHE A 214 -16.28 1.58 7.34
N SER A 215 -16.73 0.33 7.35
CA SER A 215 -15.84 -0.82 7.47
C SER A 215 -15.23 -1.21 6.11
N TYR A 216 -13.97 -1.66 6.11
CA TYR A 216 -13.34 -2.19 4.90
C TYR A 216 -14.09 -3.37 4.30
N ALA A 217 -14.66 -4.25 5.13
CA ALA A 217 -15.40 -5.41 4.66
C ALA A 217 -16.64 -5.01 3.83
N GLU A 218 -17.33 -3.95 4.22
CA GLU A 218 -18.50 -3.44 3.51
C GLU A 218 -18.12 -2.70 2.22
N VAL A 219 -17.12 -1.84 2.31
CA VAL A 219 -16.63 -1.09 1.14
C VAL A 219 -16.04 -1.99 0.08
N ASP A 220 -15.29 -3.01 0.44
CA ASP A 220 -14.76 -3.98 -0.53
C ASP A 220 -15.87 -4.65 -1.34
N ARG A 221 -16.99 -5.00 -0.70
CA ARG A 221 -18.16 -5.59 -1.37
C ARG A 221 -18.85 -4.60 -2.32
N ILE A 222 -18.94 -3.33 -1.93
CA ILE A 222 -19.50 -2.27 -2.77
C ILE A 222 -18.58 -2.04 -3.97
N LEU A 223 -17.27 -1.87 -3.74
CA LEU A 223 -16.28 -1.65 -4.79
C LEU A 223 -16.23 -2.82 -5.78
N PHE A 224 -16.28 -4.06 -5.28
CA PHE A 224 -16.33 -5.25 -6.13
C PHE A 224 -17.55 -5.20 -7.10
N ARG A 225 -18.71 -4.75 -6.61
CA ARG A 225 -19.91 -4.60 -7.45
C ARG A 225 -19.78 -3.47 -8.46
N LEU A 226 -19.39 -2.30 -8.00
CA LEU A 226 -19.29 -1.13 -8.87
C LEU A 226 -18.16 -1.27 -9.91
N VAL A 227 -16.97 -1.77 -9.49
CA VAL A 227 -15.76 -1.75 -10.31
C VAL A 227 -15.57 -3.06 -11.08
N ASP A 228 -15.58 -4.22 -10.40
CA ASP A 228 -15.30 -5.50 -11.06
C ASP A 228 -16.52 -6.03 -11.79
N ARG A 229 -17.70 -5.96 -11.17
CA ARG A 229 -18.96 -6.40 -11.79
C ARG A 229 -19.63 -5.32 -12.63
N ARG A 230 -19.20 -4.07 -12.52
CA ARG A 230 -19.72 -2.90 -13.24
C ARG A 230 -21.24 -2.71 -13.08
N LEU A 231 -21.76 -3.00 -11.90
CA LEU A 231 -23.15 -2.76 -11.56
C LEU A 231 -23.38 -1.24 -11.39
N SER A 232 -24.56 -0.78 -11.74
CA SER A 232 -25.01 0.57 -11.42
C SER A 232 -25.26 0.74 -9.93
N ILE A 233 -25.28 1.98 -9.47
CA ILE A 233 -25.59 2.31 -8.06
C ILE A 233 -26.94 1.68 -7.65
N ASP A 234 -27.96 1.75 -8.53
CA ASP A 234 -29.29 1.21 -8.23
C ASP A 234 -29.28 -0.32 -8.07
N GLU A 235 -28.49 -1.03 -8.87
CA GLU A 235 -28.32 -2.48 -8.74
C GLU A 235 -27.58 -2.84 -7.44
N VAL A 236 -26.55 -2.08 -7.06
CA VAL A 236 -25.84 -2.30 -5.80
C VAL A 236 -26.77 -2.07 -4.59
N VAL A 237 -27.60 -1.04 -4.64
CA VAL A 237 -28.62 -0.79 -3.61
C VAL A 237 -29.65 -1.91 -3.56
N ALA A 238 -30.07 -2.44 -4.73
CA ALA A 238 -31.00 -3.57 -4.80
C ALA A 238 -30.39 -4.87 -4.20
N ASP A 239 -29.06 -5.01 -4.21
CA ASP A 239 -28.31 -6.08 -3.54
C ASP A 239 -28.27 -5.93 -1.99
N GLY A 240 -28.91 -4.89 -1.44
CA GLY A 240 -29.11 -4.69 0.01
C GLY A 240 -28.13 -3.73 0.68
N PHE A 241 -27.37 -2.95 -0.09
CA PHE A 241 -26.48 -1.92 0.46
C PHE A 241 -27.21 -0.58 0.65
N GLU A 242 -26.85 0.14 1.70
CA GLU A 242 -27.37 1.47 2.00
C GLU A 242 -27.03 2.45 0.87
N ARG A 243 -28.04 3.13 0.29
CA ARG A 243 -27.83 4.08 -0.82
C ARG A 243 -26.82 5.17 -0.50
N GLU A 244 -26.91 5.78 0.68
CA GLU A 244 -26.02 6.86 1.09
C GLU A 244 -24.54 6.42 1.11
N LEU A 245 -24.30 5.18 1.56
CA LEU A 245 -22.96 4.59 1.57
C LEU A 245 -22.47 4.30 0.14
N VAL A 246 -23.32 3.72 -0.73
CA VAL A 246 -22.96 3.44 -2.13
C VAL A 246 -22.64 4.73 -2.87
N ASP A 247 -23.48 5.76 -2.75
CA ASP A 247 -23.26 7.07 -3.36
C ASP A 247 -21.97 7.73 -2.84
N ARG A 248 -21.65 7.54 -1.56
CA ARG A 248 -20.41 8.07 -0.96
C ARG A 248 -19.19 7.36 -1.52
N VAL A 249 -19.19 6.04 -1.59
CA VAL A 249 -18.09 5.26 -2.15
C VAL A 249 -17.86 5.63 -3.62
N ASP A 250 -18.92 5.73 -4.41
CA ASP A 250 -18.84 6.14 -5.82
C ASP A 250 -18.23 7.52 -5.98
N ARG A 251 -18.67 8.51 -5.18
CA ARG A 251 -18.07 9.85 -5.17
C ARG A 251 -16.58 9.84 -4.77
N MET A 252 -16.17 8.98 -3.82
CA MET A 252 -14.76 8.85 -3.45
C MET A 252 -13.93 8.27 -4.60
N VAL A 253 -14.45 7.26 -5.28
CA VAL A 253 -13.79 6.66 -6.46
C VAL A 253 -13.63 7.68 -7.58
N ALA A 254 -14.69 8.40 -7.92
CA ALA A 254 -14.65 9.43 -8.95
C ALA A 254 -13.74 10.61 -8.56
N GLY A 255 -13.86 11.11 -7.33
CA GLY A 255 -13.10 12.26 -6.84
C GLY A 255 -11.60 12.01 -6.67
N SER A 256 -11.19 10.74 -6.55
CA SER A 256 -9.79 10.34 -6.41
C SER A 256 -9.14 9.85 -7.70
N GLU A 257 -9.84 9.88 -8.84
CA GLU A 257 -9.35 9.35 -10.12
C GLU A 257 -7.97 9.91 -10.50
N PHE A 258 -7.74 11.20 -10.29
CA PHE A 258 -6.47 11.86 -10.59
C PHE A 258 -5.27 11.25 -9.85
N LYS A 259 -5.48 10.60 -8.69
CA LYS A 259 -4.41 9.92 -7.95
C LYS A 259 -3.94 8.61 -8.61
N ARG A 260 -4.77 8.04 -9.47
CA ARG A 260 -4.50 6.79 -10.20
C ARG A 260 -3.93 6.99 -11.60
N GLN A 261 -3.84 8.25 -12.01
CA GLN A 261 -3.33 8.60 -13.33
C GLN A 261 -1.90 9.13 -13.24
N VAL A 262 -1.12 8.89 -14.30
CA VAL A 262 0.13 9.62 -14.48
C VAL A 262 -0.18 11.09 -14.75
N PRO A 263 0.71 12.05 -14.42
CA PRO A 263 0.48 13.45 -14.70
C PRO A 263 0.10 13.67 -16.18
N PRO A 264 -1.04 14.33 -16.47
CA PRO A 264 -1.44 14.59 -17.84
C PRO A 264 -0.44 15.50 -18.54
N ILE A 265 -0.14 15.19 -19.80
CA ILE A 265 0.80 15.95 -20.63
C ILE A 265 0.02 16.64 -21.74
N ALA A 266 0.26 17.93 -21.95
CA ALA A 266 -0.28 18.67 -23.09
C ALA A 266 0.30 18.09 -24.38
N LYS A 267 -0.57 17.50 -25.21
CA LYS A 267 -0.16 16.85 -26.45
C LYS A 267 -0.02 17.89 -27.57
N ILE A 268 1.21 18.13 -28.00
CA ILE A 268 1.54 19.07 -29.10
C ILE A 268 2.02 18.30 -30.33
N GLY A 269 2.79 17.23 -30.13
CA GLY A 269 3.35 16.41 -31.20
C GLY A 269 2.52 15.15 -31.49
N PRO A 270 2.84 14.42 -32.57
CA PRO A 270 2.15 13.18 -32.95
C PRO A 270 2.42 12.02 -31.95
N ARG A 271 3.49 12.09 -31.18
CA ARG A 271 3.86 11.04 -30.19
C ARG A 271 4.33 11.69 -28.90
N THR A 272 3.61 11.38 -27.81
CA THR A 272 3.94 11.85 -26.46
C THR A 272 4.61 10.72 -25.69
N ALA A 273 5.78 10.99 -25.09
CA ALA A 273 6.52 10.02 -24.30
C ALA A 273 5.66 9.55 -23.11
N GLY A 274 5.59 8.24 -22.88
CA GLY A 274 4.79 7.65 -21.81
C GLY A 274 3.29 7.52 -22.08
N ILE A 275 2.78 8.06 -23.20
CA ILE A 275 1.38 7.94 -23.63
C ILE A 275 1.29 7.20 -24.97
N ASP A 276 1.67 7.83 -26.09
CA ASP A 276 1.63 7.21 -27.41
C ASP A 276 2.94 6.48 -27.75
N TYR A 277 4.06 6.93 -27.16
CA TYR A 277 5.36 6.36 -27.35
C TYR A 277 5.73 5.46 -26.16
N LEU A 278 5.12 4.28 -26.17
CA LEU A 278 5.42 3.16 -25.28
C LEU A 278 6.44 2.25 -25.96
N TYR A 279 7.65 2.75 -26.24
CA TYR A 279 8.63 1.97 -26.99
C TYR A 279 8.96 0.67 -26.25
N PRO A 280 9.19 -0.45 -26.96
CA PRO A 280 9.18 -1.76 -26.35
C PRO A 280 10.19 -1.84 -25.21
N ARG A 281 9.70 -2.02 -24.00
CA ARG A 281 10.47 -2.36 -22.78
C ARG A 281 11.30 -3.64 -22.96
N ARG A 282 11.23 -4.29 -24.15
CA ARG A 282 11.72 -5.62 -24.43
C ARG A 282 12.72 -5.69 -25.60
N ARG A 283 13.40 -4.63 -25.95
CA ARG A 283 14.65 -4.86 -26.68
C ARG A 283 15.64 -5.46 -25.71
N PRO A 284 16.18 -6.70 -25.97
CA PRO A 284 17.37 -7.14 -25.28
C PRO A 284 18.37 -5.98 -25.39
N ARG A 285 18.93 -5.53 -24.27
CA ARG A 285 20.08 -4.64 -24.31
C ARG A 285 21.08 -5.40 -25.20
N SER A 286 21.38 -4.89 -26.41
CA SER A 286 22.46 -5.43 -27.17
C SER A 286 23.67 -5.33 -26.26
N THR A 287 24.25 -6.45 -25.92
CA THR A 287 25.61 -6.51 -25.40
C THR A 287 26.49 -5.86 -26.47
N ARG A 288 26.58 -4.55 -26.44
CA ARG A 288 27.65 -3.80 -27.08
C ARG A 288 28.58 -3.48 -25.94
N ASP A 289 29.72 -4.11 -26.08
CA ASP A 289 30.96 -4.04 -25.31
C ASP A 289 31.23 -2.70 -24.62
#